data_8530630d83aef7c515c750c95b54deb9
#
_entry.id   8530630d83aef7c515c750c95b54deb9
#
_cell.length_a   1.000
_cell.length_b   1.000
_cell.length_c   1.000
_cell.angle_alpha   90.00
_cell.angle_beta   90.00
_cell.angle_gamma   90.00
#
_symmetry.space_group_name_H-M   'P 1'
#
loop_
_entity.id
_entity.type
_entity.pdbx_description
1 polymer ?
#
loop_
_entity_poly.entity_id
_entity_poly.type
_entity_poly.pdbx_seq_one_letter_code
_entity_poly.pdbx_strand_id
1 'polypeptide(L)'
;MGAAHSATGLDLCGVLRRIRRRADLSQRQLAVELHVSKSTVAAAEAGSVGMDARLLAVAAGLAGLRLALVDEEGTEVRGMDSAAVRDQRGRRFPAHLDPMLSEERWWRWVDRPDRRQPTYTFDRRRAGDDARRRAIGRPEDHRLPQPGDSPAERAAARRRVRLRAAAEERERRFLAGAFRGLDDGFVCQCPAACDELDDRSGKPVHAPGCSCDCDLA
;
A
#
# COMPACT_ATOMS: atom_id res chain seq x y z
N MET A 1 15.37 -43.41 -2.40
CA MET A 1 15.09 -43.47 -3.86
C MET A 1 14.25 -42.23 -4.18
N GLY A 2 14.92 -41.16 -4.58
CA GLY A 2 14.26 -39.90 -4.95
C GLY A 2 13.59 -40.08 -6.33
N ALA A 3 12.29 -39.90 -6.36
CA ALA A 3 11.57 -39.74 -7.61
C ALA A 3 11.99 -38.42 -8.24
N ALA A 4 12.76 -38.48 -9.31
CA ALA A 4 13.01 -37.34 -10.16
C ALA A 4 11.64 -36.85 -10.66
N HIS A 5 11.18 -35.71 -10.14
CA HIS A 5 10.07 -34.97 -10.73
C HIS A 5 10.58 -34.42 -12.07
N SER A 6 10.45 -35.25 -13.12
CA SER A 6 10.47 -34.74 -14.48
C SER A 6 9.49 -33.59 -14.52
N ALA A 7 9.92 -32.43 -15.02
CA ALA A 7 9.07 -31.29 -15.33
C ALA A 7 8.11 -31.73 -16.47
N THR A 8 7.16 -32.56 -16.13
CA THR A 8 6.07 -32.98 -17.02
C THR A 8 5.12 -31.78 -17.07
N GLY A 9 5.04 -31.17 -18.24
CA GLY A 9 4.02 -30.18 -18.54
C GLY A 9 2.64 -30.70 -18.15
N LEU A 10 1.67 -29.82 -17.95
CA LEU A 10 0.29 -30.17 -17.63
C LEU A 10 -0.24 -31.21 -18.64
N ASP A 11 -0.62 -32.41 -18.19
CA ASP A 11 -1.36 -33.39 -18.99
C ASP A 11 -2.79 -32.89 -19.25
N LEU A 12 -2.91 -31.95 -20.19
CA LEU A 12 -4.18 -31.35 -20.57
C LEU A 12 -5.18 -32.42 -21.07
N CYS A 13 -4.70 -33.42 -21.79
CA CYS A 13 -5.55 -34.50 -22.32
C CYS A 13 -6.21 -35.28 -21.19
N GLY A 14 -5.42 -35.76 -20.24
CA GLY A 14 -5.91 -36.50 -19.07
C GLY A 14 -6.79 -35.64 -18.17
N VAL A 15 -6.44 -34.36 -17.98
CA VAL A 15 -7.24 -33.43 -17.19
C VAL A 15 -8.62 -33.19 -17.81
N LEU A 16 -8.72 -32.91 -19.10
CA LEU A 16 -10.01 -32.71 -19.78
C LEU A 16 -10.89 -33.95 -19.74
N ARG A 17 -10.31 -35.14 -19.96
CA ARG A 17 -11.04 -36.42 -19.82
C ARG A 17 -11.53 -36.63 -18.38
N ARG A 18 -10.73 -36.28 -17.37
CA ARG A 18 -11.11 -36.36 -15.96
C ARG A 18 -12.25 -35.41 -15.63
N ILE A 19 -12.21 -34.17 -16.13
CA ILE A 19 -13.26 -33.17 -15.99
C ILE A 19 -14.57 -33.71 -16.57
N ARG A 20 -14.56 -34.15 -17.83
CA ARG A 20 -15.76 -34.69 -18.46
C ARG A 20 -16.34 -35.89 -17.71
N ARG A 21 -15.46 -36.80 -17.26
CA ARG A 21 -15.89 -37.99 -16.50
C ARG A 21 -16.60 -37.59 -15.19
N ARG A 22 -16.07 -36.58 -14.48
CA ARG A 22 -16.68 -36.12 -13.24
C ARG A 22 -17.97 -35.36 -13.46
N ALA A 23 -18.03 -34.58 -14.51
CA ALA A 23 -19.21 -33.75 -14.83
C ALA A 23 -20.28 -34.53 -15.64
N ASP A 24 -20.00 -35.77 -16.00
CA ASP A 24 -20.85 -36.60 -16.88
C ASP A 24 -21.20 -35.94 -18.23
N LEU A 25 -20.19 -35.32 -18.86
CA LEU A 25 -20.35 -34.56 -20.10
C LEU A 25 -19.66 -35.25 -21.29
N SER A 26 -20.36 -35.32 -22.42
CA SER A 26 -19.76 -35.63 -23.72
C SER A 26 -18.90 -34.43 -24.19
N GLN A 27 -18.01 -34.65 -25.19
CA GLN A 27 -17.25 -33.54 -25.81
C GLN A 27 -18.15 -32.45 -26.38
N ARG A 28 -19.32 -32.82 -26.93
CA ARG A 28 -20.29 -31.88 -27.49
C ARG A 28 -20.93 -31.02 -26.39
N GLN A 29 -21.31 -31.64 -25.29
CA GLN A 29 -21.89 -30.93 -24.14
C GLN A 29 -20.87 -30.00 -23.49
N LEU A 30 -19.65 -30.48 -23.24
CA LEU A 30 -18.59 -29.63 -22.71
C LEU A 30 -18.31 -28.44 -23.64
N ALA A 31 -18.31 -28.64 -24.97
CA ALA A 31 -18.12 -27.57 -25.93
C ALA A 31 -19.23 -26.49 -25.85
N VAL A 32 -20.49 -26.92 -25.66
CA VAL A 32 -21.63 -26.04 -25.46
C VAL A 32 -21.45 -25.18 -24.18
N GLU A 33 -21.12 -25.83 -23.06
CA GLU A 33 -20.91 -25.12 -21.77
C GLU A 33 -19.76 -24.11 -21.83
N LEU A 34 -18.71 -24.46 -22.59
CA LEU A 34 -17.56 -23.57 -22.78
C LEU A 34 -17.73 -22.54 -23.91
N HIS A 35 -18.85 -22.55 -24.61
CA HIS A 35 -19.12 -21.70 -25.80
C HIS A 35 -18.03 -21.81 -26.87
N VAL A 36 -17.53 -23.02 -27.10
CA VAL A 36 -16.53 -23.33 -28.14
C VAL A 36 -17.04 -24.41 -29.09
N SER A 37 -16.33 -24.66 -30.20
CA SER A 37 -16.67 -25.75 -31.09
C SER A 37 -16.30 -27.12 -30.48
N LYS A 38 -17.05 -28.18 -30.89
CA LYS A 38 -16.69 -29.55 -30.50
C LYS A 38 -15.27 -29.92 -30.96
N SER A 39 -14.86 -29.44 -32.14
CA SER A 39 -13.50 -29.66 -32.67
C SER A 39 -12.41 -29.05 -31.78
N THR A 40 -12.67 -27.92 -31.15
CA THR A 40 -11.74 -27.29 -30.17
C THR A 40 -11.51 -28.22 -28.99
N VAL A 41 -12.58 -28.77 -28.40
CA VAL A 41 -12.46 -29.70 -27.27
C VAL A 41 -11.77 -31.00 -27.71
N ALA A 42 -12.16 -31.55 -28.85
CA ALA A 42 -11.56 -32.79 -29.38
C ALA A 42 -10.06 -32.61 -29.67
N ALA A 43 -9.66 -31.50 -30.27
CA ALA A 43 -8.26 -31.22 -30.58
C ALA A 43 -7.42 -31.01 -29.31
N ALA A 44 -7.97 -30.34 -28.27
CA ALA A 44 -7.31 -30.22 -26.98
C ALA A 44 -7.16 -31.55 -26.25
N GLU A 45 -8.19 -32.42 -26.30
CA GLU A 45 -8.10 -33.79 -25.75
C GLU A 45 -7.18 -34.70 -26.50
N ALA A 46 -6.97 -34.46 -27.81
CA ALA A 46 -5.99 -35.16 -28.61
C ALA A 46 -4.55 -34.65 -28.45
N GLY A 47 -4.37 -33.56 -27.72
CA GLY A 47 -3.06 -32.92 -27.51
C GLY A 47 -2.53 -32.15 -28.72
N SER A 48 -3.36 -31.97 -29.78
CA SER A 48 -2.96 -31.24 -30.97
C SER A 48 -2.99 -29.72 -30.83
N VAL A 49 -3.74 -29.19 -29.85
CA VAL A 49 -3.80 -27.76 -29.50
C VAL A 49 -3.86 -27.58 -27.99
N GLY A 50 -3.41 -26.44 -27.52
CA GLY A 50 -3.61 -26.02 -26.12
C GLY A 50 -5.03 -25.54 -25.86
N MET A 51 -5.34 -25.29 -24.60
CA MET A 51 -6.58 -24.64 -24.17
C MET A 51 -6.25 -23.39 -23.35
N ASP A 52 -7.01 -22.32 -23.53
CA ASP A 52 -6.91 -21.13 -22.69
C ASP A 52 -7.17 -21.49 -21.23
N ALA A 53 -6.34 -20.99 -20.31
CA ALA A 53 -6.43 -21.31 -18.89
C ALA A 53 -7.77 -20.89 -18.27
N ARG A 54 -8.43 -19.85 -18.78
CA ARG A 54 -9.75 -19.42 -18.30
C ARG A 54 -10.82 -20.43 -18.70
N LEU A 55 -10.75 -20.94 -19.93
CA LEU A 55 -11.65 -22.02 -20.38
C LEU A 55 -11.43 -23.29 -19.59
N LEU A 56 -10.17 -23.63 -19.31
CA LEU A 56 -9.86 -24.79 -18.46
C LEU A 56 -10.39 -24.61 -17.02
N ALA A 57 -10.29 -23.40 -16.47
CA ALA A 57 -10.84 -23.11 -15.14
C ALA A 57 -12.37 -23.23 -15.12
N VAL A 58 -13.07 -22.76 -16.17
CA VAL A 58 -14.53 -22.92 -16.30
C VAL A 58 -14.87 -24.41 -16.42
N ALA A 59 -14.17 -25.14 -17.27
CA ALA A 59 -14.36 -26.60 -17.43
C ALA A 59 -14.16 -27.34 -16.09
N ALA A 60 -13.12 -27.00 -15.34
CA ALA A 60 -12.86 -27.56 -14.01
C ALA A 60 -14.03 -27.30 -13.05
N GLY A 61 -14.59 -26.08 -13.06
CA GLY A 61 -15.74 -25.69 -12.27
C GLY A 61 -16.98 -26.55 -12.50
N LEU A 62 -17.26 -26.94 -13.77
CA LEU A 62 -18.36 -27.84 -14.12
C LEU A 62 -18.22 -29.22 -13.45
N ALA A 63 -17.01 -29.63 -13.15
CA ALA A 63 -16.70 -30.90 -12.48
C ALA A 63 -16.56 -30.77 -10.95
N GLY A 64 -16.84 -29.59 -10.37
CA GLY A 64 -16.59 -29.29 -8.96
C GLY A 64 -15.09 -29.27 -8.63
N LEU A 65 -14.25 -28.93 -9.61
CA LEU A 65 -12.80 -28.79 -9.45
C LEU A 65 -12.40 -27.31 -9.56
N ARG A 66 -11.21 -26.99 -9.06
CA ARG A 66 -10.62 -25.66 -9.16
C ARG A 66 -9.22 -25.77 -9.78
N LEU A 67 -8.92 -24.87 -10.71
CA LEU A 67 -7.56 -24.71 -11.21
C LEU A 67 -6.79 -23.81 -10.25
N ALA A 68 -5.67 -24.29 -9.74
CA ALA A 68 -4.82 -23.54 -8.82
C ALA A 68 -3.35 -23.73 -9.18
N LEU A 69 -2.52 -22.74 -8.84
CA LEU A 69 -1.07 -22.90 -8.80
C LEU A 69 -0.71 -23.37 -7.40
N VAL A 70 0.17 -24.35 -7.33
CA VAL A 70 0.72 -24.85 -6.07
C VAL A 70 2.25 -24.82 -6.14
N ASP A 71 2.90 -24.52 -5.03
CA ASP A 71 4.35 -24.59 -4.88
C ASP A 71 4.84 -26.04 -4.74
N GLU A 72 6.14 -26.20 -4.51
CA GLU A 72 6.76 -27.54 -4.36
C GLU A 72 6.27 -28.27 -3.10
N GLU A 73 5.82 -27.53 -2.10
CA GLU A 73 5.25 -28.03 -0.84
C GLU A 73 3.75 -28.37 -0.96
N GLY A 74 3.13 -28.07 -2.10
CA GLY A 74 1.71 -28.29 -2.35
C GLY A 74 0.78 -27.18 -1.82
N THR A 75 1.35 -26.05 -1.38
CA THR A 75 0.59 -24.89 -0.91
C THR A 75 0.06 -24.10 -2.11
N GLU A 76 -1.18 -23.64 -2.03
CA GLU A 76 -1.76 -22.83 -3.10
C GLU A 76 -1.16 -21.43 -3.16
N VAL A 77 -0.60 -21.08 -4.31
CA VAL A 77 -0.07 -19.76 -4.63
C VAL A 77 -1.16 -18.93 -5.30
N ARG A 78 -1.55 -17.83 -4.64
CA ARG A 78 -2.57 -16.90 -5.16
C ARG A 78 -1.95 -15.84 -6.06
N GLY A 79 -2.78 -15.24 -6.91
CA GLY A 79 -2.37 -14.08 -7.71
C GLY A 79 -2.12 -12.86 -6.81
N MET A 80 -1.21 -12.00 -7.23
CA MET A 80 -0.92 -10.74 -6.52
C MET A 80 -2.19 -9.90 -6.33
N ASP A 81 -2.29 -9.24 -5.17
CA ASP A 81 -3.43 -8.44 -4.78
C ASP A 81 -3.73 -7.33 -5.82
N SER A 82 -4.96 -7.25 -6.23
CA SER A 82 -5.42 -6.24 -7.19
C SER A 82 -5.48 -4.83 -6.59
N ALA A 83 -5.59 -4.71 -5.27
CA ALA A 83 -5.61 -3.45 -4.52
C ALA A 83 -4.20 -2.90 -4.24
N ALA A 84 -3.14 -3.61 -4.63
CA ALA A 84 -1.77 -3.14 -4.48
C ALA A 84 -1.57 -1.73 -5.07
N VAL A 85 -0.61 -1.01 -4.49
CA VAL A 85 -0.27 0.37 -4.87
C VAL A 85 -0.03 0.53 -6.37
N ARG A 86 -0.35 1.72 -6.87
CA ARG A 86 -0.25 2.09 -8.29
C ARG A 86 0.59 3.35 -8.46
N ASP A 87 1.09 3.54 -9.67
CA ASP A 87 1.77 4.79 -10.04
C ASP A 87 0.76 5.96 -10.17
N GLN A 88 1.25 7.17 -10.40
CA GLN A 88 0.41 8.36 -10.56
C GLN A 88 -0.60 8.29 -11.73
N ARG A 89 -0.41 7.37 -12.66
CA ARG A 89 -1.31 7.13 -13.81
C ARG A 89 -2.24 5.93 -13.58
N GLY A 90 -2.27 5.39 -12.36
CA GLY A 90 -3.09 4.23 -12.01
C GLY A 90 -2.56 2.89 -12.53
N ARG A 91 -1.33 2.83 -13.07
CA ARG A 91 -0.73 1.59 -13.58
C ARG A 91 -0.08 0.81 -12.45
N ARG A 92 -0.08 -0.51 -12.58
CA ARG A 92 0.64 -1.41 -11.67
C ARG A 92 2.15 -1.23 -11.82
N PHE A 93 2.85 -1.38 -10.71
CA PHE A 93 4.31 -1.49 -10.73
C PHE A 93 4.75 -2.83 -11.33
N PRO A 94 5.99 -2.94 -11.86
CA PRO A 94 6.53 -4.21 -12.32
C PRO A 94 6.51 -5.25 -11.18
N ALA A 95 5.96 -6.44 -11.43
CA ALA A 95 5.73 -7.46 -10.40
C ALA A 95 7.01 -7.91 -9.67
N HIS A 96 8.16 -7.85 -10.32
CA HIS A 96 9.45 -8.27 -9.75
C HIS A 96 10.16 -7.20 -8.90
N LEU A 97 9.59 -5.97 -8.79
CA LEU A 97 10.15 -4.85 -8.04
C LEU A 97 9.24 -4.47 -6.89
N ASP A 98 9.81 -4.12 -5.74
CA ASP A 98 9.06 -3.76 -4.56
C ASP A 98 8.74 -2.26 -4.55
N PRO A 99 7.46 -1.86 -4.65
CA PRO A 99 7.07 -0.46 -4.51
C PRO A 99 7.38 0.06 -3.10
N MET A 100 7.89 1.28 -3.03
CA MET A 100 8.23 1.98 -1.79
C MET A 100 7.68 3.41 -1.83
N LEU A 101 7.60 4.07 -0.67
CA LEU A 101 7.30 5.49 -0.61
C LEU A 101 8.43 6.28 -1.26
N SER A 102 8.10 7.31 -2.01
CA SER A 102 9.09 8.10 -2.77
C SER A 102 10.14 8.79 -1.90
N GLU A 103 9.90 8.92 -0.58
CA GLU A 103 10.80 9.55 0.40
C GLU A 103 11.64 8.53 1.19
N GLU A 104 11.39 7.23 1.09
CA GLU A 104 12.13 6.20 1.84
C GLU A 104 13.57 6.04 1.38
N ARG A 105 13.86 6.50 0.18
CA ARG A 105 15.24 6.62 -0.32
C ARG A 105 15.42 7.95 -1.01
N TRP A 106 16.67 8.43 -1.05
CA TRP A 106 17.11 9.68 -1.66
C TRP A 106 16.69 9.77 -3.14
N TRP A 107 15.39 9.91 -3.33
CA TRP A 107 14.80 10.21 -4.61
C TRP A 107 14.99 11.70 -4.88
N ARG A 108 15.72 12.03 -5.94
CA ARG A 108 16.04 13.43 -6.31
C ARG A 108 14.84 14.17 -6.93
N TRP A 109 13.64 13.96 -6.41
CA TRP A 109 12.48 14.76 -6.83
C TRP A 109 12.49 16.17 -6.27
N VAL A 110 13.22 16.39 -5.20
CA VAL A 110 13.42 17.70 -4.59
C VAL A 110 14.03 18.70 -5.60
N ASP A 111 14.80 18.19 -6.56
CA ASP A 111 15.44 18.99 -7.59
C ASP A 111 14.57 19.22 -8.84
N ARG A 112 13.29 18.83 -8.81
CA ARG A 112 12.37 18.96 -9.96
C ARG A 112 11.06 19.61 -9.51
N PRO A 113 11.05 20.93 -9.30
CA PRO A 113 9.86 21.66 -8.86
C PRO A 113 8.70 21.64 -9.86
N ASP A 114 9.01 21.37 -11.14
CA ASP A 114 8.06 21.23 -12.25
C ASP A 114 7.24 19.93 -12.21
N ARG A 115 7.61 18.97 -11.36
CA ARG A 115 6.96 17.66 -11.29
C ARG A 115 6.43 17.33 -9.90
N ARG A 116 5.16 16.96 -9.87
CA ARG A 116 4.55 16.47 -8.63
C ARG A 116 5.24 15.17 -8.19
N GLN A 117 5.69 15.14 -6.93
CA GLN A 117 6.29 13.95 -6.33
C GLN A 117 5.26 12.81 -6.28
N PRO A 118 5.60 11.60 -6.78
CA PRO A 118 4.72 10.44 -6.66
C PRO A 118 4.65 9.96 -5.22
N THR A 119 3.51 9.36 -4.84
CA THR A 119 3.40 8.70 -3.53
C THR A 119 4.31 7.49 -3.44
N TYR A 120 4.28 6.67 -4.49
CA TYR A 120 5.05 5.43 -4.56
C TYR A 120 6.02 5.46 -5.73
N THR A 121 7.14 4.78 -5.56
CA THR A 121 8.17 4.55 -6.56
C THR A 121 8.78 3.16 -6.38
N PHE A 122 9.78 2.81 -7.18
CA PHE A 122 10.55 1.58 -7.04
C PHE A 122 12.02 1.85 -7.36
N ASP A 123 12.91 1.03 -6.81
CA ASP A 123 14.32 1.11 -7.14
C ASP A 123 14.60 0.33 -8.43
N ARG A 124 15.13 1.01 -9.44
CA ARG A 124 15.55 0.37 -10.70
C ARG A 124 16.91 -0.32 -10.58
N ARG A 125 17.65 -0.04 -9.52
CA ARG A 125 18.97 -0.63 -9.27
C ARG A 125 18.80 -1.93 -8.52
N ARG A 126 18.97 -3.04 -9.20
CA ARG A 126 18.81 -4.37 -8.65
C ARG A 126 19.62 -4.61 -7.36
N ALA A 127 20.86 -4.09 -7.30
CA ALA A 127 21.70 -4.23 -6.12
C ALA A 127 21.09 -3.60 -4.84
N GLY A 128 20.36 -2.47 -4.97
CA GLY A 128 19.69 -1.84 -3.85
C GLY A 128 18.47 -2.63 -3.38
N ASP A 129 17.72 -3.16 -4.32
CA ASP A 129 16.57 -4.01 -4.06
C ASP A 129 16.99 -5.34 -3.42
N ASP A 130 18.03 -5.96 -3.94
CA ASP A 130 18.60 -7.19 -3.39
C ASP A 130 19.13 -7.01 -1.95
N ALA A 131 19.77 -5.87 -1.64
CA ALA A 131 20.22 -5.56 -0.30
C ALA A 131 19.03 -5.41 0.68
N ARG A 132 17.97 -4.75 0.25
CA ARG A 132 16.73 -4.63 1.02
C ARG A 132 16.08 -5.99 1.27
N ARG A 133 15.95 -6.82 0.24
CA ARG A 133 15.37 -8.16 0.32
C ARG A 133 16.15 -9.08 1.25
N ARG A 134 17.48 -8.95 1.28
CA ARG A 134 18.31 -9.67 2.26
C ARG A 134 18.05 -9.23 3.69
N ALA A 135 17.75 -7.94 3.90
CA ALA A 135 17.56 -7.38 5.24
C ALA A 135 16.15 -7.65 5.80
N ILE A 136 15.10 -7.55 4.97
CA ILE A 136 13.69 -7.59 5.43
C ILE A 136 12.88 -8.72 4.80
N GLY A 137 13.48 -9.58 3.96
CA GLY A 137 12.79 -10.58 3.17
C GLY A 137 12.15 -10.01 1.91
N ARG A 138 11.66 -10.91 1.06
CA ARG A 138 10.88 -10.55 -0.14
C ARG A 138 9.40 -10.65 0.21
N PRO A 139 8.65 -9.55 0.15
CA PRO A 139 7.21 -9.61 0.30
C PRO A 139 6.59 -10.48 -0.80
N GLU A 140 5.59 -11.26 -0.48
CA GLU A 140 4.84 -12.07 -1.44
C GLU A 140 4.05 -11.16 -2.40
N ASP A 141 3.50 -10.07 -1.86
CA ASP A 141 2.73 -9.07 -2.60
C ASP A 141 3.36 -7.68 -2.57
N HIS A 142 2.98 -6.83 -3.52
CA HIS A 142 3.21 -5.41 -3.40
C HIS A 142 2.41 -4.83 -2.22
N ARG A 143 2.98 -3.79 -1.59
CA ARG A 143 2.29 -3.11 -0.49
C ARG A 143 0.92 -2.59 -0.90
N LEU A 144 0.00 -2.56 0.06
CA LEU A 144 -1.30 -1.91 -0.09
C LEU A 144 -1.19 -0.40 0.24
N PRO A 145 -2.00 0.45 -0.40
CA PRO A 145 -2.04 1.87 -0.05
C PRO A 145 -2.55 2.05 1.39
N GLN A 146 -1.88 2.94 2.14
CA GLN A 146 -2.25 3.26 3.50
C GLN A 146 -2.62 4.74 3.64
N PRO A 147 -3.58 5.09 4.53
CA PRO A 147 -3.79 6.48 4.92
C PRO A 147 -2.49 7.10 5.43
N GLY A 148 -2.19 8.31 4.99
CA GLY A 148 -0.94 8.98 5.35
C GLY A 148 0.24 8.70 4.41
N ASP A 149 0.08 7.85 3.38
CA ASP A 149 1.16 7.53 2.45
C ASP A 149 1.50 8.69 1.47
N SER A 150 0.60 9.65 1.25
CA SER A 150 0.89 10.75 0.34
C SER A 150 2.02 11.66 0.87
N PRO A 151 2.86 12.22 -0.01
CA PRO A 151 3.92 13.14 0.40
C PRO A 151 3.41 14.32 1.23
N ALA A 152 2.21 14.85 0.90
CA ALA A 152 1.59 15.95 1.61
C ALA A 152 1.18 15.56 3.04
N GLU A 153 0.54 14.39 3.22
CA GLU A 153 0.14 13.90 4.54
C GLU A 153 1.37 13.59 5.42
N ARG A 154 2.40 12.98 4.84
CA ARG A 154 3.66 12.73 5.55
C ARG A 154 4.37 14.03 5.94
N ALA A 155 4.39 15.02 5.05
CA ALA A 155 4.94 16.35 5.38
C ALA A 155 4.15 17.01 6.50
N ALA A 156 2.82 16.95 6.46
CA ALA A 156 1.96 17.45 7.53
C ALA A 156 2.19 16.71 8.86
N ALA A 157 2.33 15.39 8.83
CA ALA A 157 2.65 14.60 10.02
C ALA A 157 4.00 14.99 10.62
N ARG A 158 5.06 15.13 9.80
CA ARG A 158 6.38 15.59 10.27
C ARG A 158 6.33 17.01 10.83
N ARG A 159 5.54 17.90 10.22
CA ARG A 159 5.34 19.26 10.74
C ARG A 159 4.67 19.23 12.11
N ARG A 160 3.60 18.45 12.29
CA ARG A 160 2.94 18.28 13.60
C ARG A 160 3.91 17.80 14.68
N VAL A 161 4.71 16.77 14.38
CA VAL A 161 5.72 16.26 15.34
C VAL A 161 6.73 17.32 15.71
N ARG A 162 7.24 18.09 14.74
CA ARG A 162 8.19 19.18 15.01
C ARG A 162 7.57 20.32 15.85
N LEU A 163 6.33 20.71 15.53
CA LEU A 163 5.64 21.75 16.30
C LEU A 163 5.40 21.30 17.73
N ARG A 164 4.98 20.05 17.94
CA ARG A 164 4.80 19.47 19.27
C ARG A 164 6.10 19.46 20.06
N ALA A 165 7.18 18.94 19.47
CA ALA A 165 8.49 18.93 20.12
C ALA A 165 9.00 20.33 20.46
N ALA A 166 8.76 21.32 19.57
CA ALA A 166 9.13 22.72 19.84
C ALA A 166 8.27 23.33 20.96
N ALA A 167 7.00 22.97 21.06
CA ALA A 167 6.12 23.40 22.15
C ALA A 167 6.58 22.79 23.48
N GLU A 168 6.84 21.48 23.52
CA GLU A 168 7.34 20.78 24.71
C GLU A 168 8.70 21.33 25.18
N GLU A 169 9.59 21.64 24.23
CA GLU A 169 10.88 22.26 24.54
C GLU A 169 10.72 23.69 25.11
N ARG A 170 9.82 24.46 24.52
CA ARG A 170 9.52 25.84 25.02
C ARG A 170 8.94 25.78 26.42
N GLU A 171 8.01 24.87 26.68
CA GLU A 171 7.44 24.67 28.01
C GLU A 171 8.51 24.24 29.03
N ARG A 172 9.38 23.32 28.68
CA ARG A 172 10.49 22.84 29.49
C ARG A 172 11.43 24.01 29.84
N ARG A 173 11.77 24.85 28.86
CA ARG A 173 12.60 26.04 29.08
C ARG A 173 11.91 27.08 29.97
N PHE A 174 10.60 27.23 29.81
CA PHE A 174 9.80 28.11 30.68
C PHE A 174 9.82 27.62 32.12
N LEU A 175 9.55 26.36 32.37
CA LEU A 175 9.59 25.73 33.69
C LEU A 175 11.00 25.79 34.32
N ALA A 176 12.05 25.69 33.52
CA ALA A 176 13.43 25.83 33.95
C ALA A 176 13.83 27.29 34.24
N GLY A 177 12.91 28.25 34.03
CA GLY A 177 13.16 29.68 34.33
C GLY A 177 14.03 30.36 33.28
N ALA A 178 14.18 29.78 32.06
CA ALA A 178 14.99 30.39 31.00
C ALA A 178 14.50 31.77 30.55
N PHE A 179 13.28 32.12 30.88
CA PHE A 179 12.67 33.43 30.60
C PHE A 179 12.55 34.35 31.82
N ARG A 180 13.06 33.91 32.99
CA ARG A 180 13.16 34.73 34.16
C ARG A 180 14.22 35.84 33.92
N GLY A 181 13.79 37.07 33.75
CA GLY A 181 14.67 38.19 33.44
C GLY A 181 14.45 38.83 32.07
N LEU A 182 13.54 38.30 31.28
CA LEU A 182 12.92 39.03 30.18
C LEU A 182 11.82 39.93 30.80
N ASP A 183 12.23 40.81 31.72
CA ASP A 183 11.37 41.87 32.20
C ASP A 183 11.40 42.97 31.13
N ASP A 184 10.32 43.02 30.35
CA ASP A 184 10.10 44.07 29.36
C ASP A 184 9.61 45.37 30.03
N GLY A 185 9.59 45.41 31.36
CA GLY A 185 9.08 46.52 32.13
C GLY A 185 7.56 46.68 32.09
N PHE A 186 6.87 45.73 31.42
CA PHE A 186 5.42 45.75 31.34
C PHE A 186 4.80 45.12 32.58
N VAL A 187 4.05 45.90 33.32
CA VAL A 187 3.28 45.44 34.48
C VAL A 187 1.81 45.43 34.07
N CYS A 188 1.23 44.26 33.92
CA CYS A 188 -0.20 44.10 33.67
C CYS A 188 -0.98 44.67 34.87
N GLN A 189 -1.88 45.60 34.61
CA GLN A 189 -2.76 46.24 35.61
C GLN A 189 -4.21 45.75 35.46
N CYS A 190 -4.41 44.59 34.83
CA CYS A 190 -5.73 44.01 34.70
C CYS A 190 -6.36 43.75 36.06
N PRO A 191 -7.65 44.05 36.24
CA PRO A 191 -8.40 43.59 37.40
C PRO A 191 -8.55 42.06 37.38
N ALA A 192 -8.72 41.46 38.56
CA ALA A 192 -8.87 40.00 38.70
C ALA A 192 -9.99 39.38 37.84
N ALA A 193 -11.01 40.19 37.54
CA ALA A 193 -12.08 39.78 36.64
C ALA A 193 -11.61 39.44 35.21
N CYS A 194 -10.45 39.90 34.76
CA CYS A 194 -9.87 39.52 33.46
C CYS A 194 -9.30 38.10 33.51
N ASP A 195 -8.66 37.74 34.62
CA ASP A 195 -8.11 36.38 34.82
C ASP A 195 -9.22 35.32 34.87
N GLU A 196 -10.41 35.70 35.38
CA GLU A 196 -11.56 34.80 35.43
C GLU A 196 -12.20 34.56 34.03
N LEU A 197 -12.04 35.52 33.13
CA LEU A 197 -12.57 35.43 31.76
C LEU A 197 -11.60 34.80 30.76
N ASP A 198 -10.31 34.76 31.08
CA ASP A 198 -9.27 34.24 30.19
C ASP A 198 -9.22 32.72 30.25
N ASP A 199 -9.69 32.09 29.20
CA ASP A 199 -9.63 30.62 29.01
C ASP A 199 -8.27 30.10 28.50
N ARG A 200 -7.30 31.00 28.34
CA ARG A 200 -5.94 30.71 27.80
C ARG A 200 -5.92 30.08 26.39
N SER A 201 -7.00 30.18 25.65
CA SER A 201 -7.13 29.57 24.33
C SER A 201 -6.60 30.44 23.17
N GLY A 202 -6.34 31.72 23.44
CA GLY A 202 -5.97 32.70 22.43
C GLY A 202 -5.40 33.98 22.95
N LYS A 203 -5.90 35.14 22.45
CA LYS A 203 -5.56 36.44 22.95
C LYS A 203 -6.19 36.66 24.34
N PRO A 204 -5.53 37.43 25.24
CA PRO A 204 -6.09 37.77 26.54
C PRO A 204 -7.50 38.33 26.40
N VAL A 205 -8.42 37.91 27.25
CA VAL A 205 -9.78 38.43 27.31
C VAL A 205 -9.88 39.40 28.44
N HIS A 206 -10.37 40.60 28.14
CA HIS A 206 -10.47 41.68 29.12
C HIS A 206 -11.90 41.87 29.60
N ALA A 207 -12.06 42.13 30.89
CA ALA A 207 -13.34 42.54 31.46
C ALA A 207 -13.78 43.92 30.95
N PRO A 208 -15.09 44.19 30.85
CA PRO A 208 -15.58 45.50 30.44
C PRO A 208 -14.99 46.62 31.33
N GLY A 209 -14.36 47.62 30.71
CA GLY A 209 -13.73 48.74 31.41
C GLY A 209 -12.31 48.48 31.90
N CYS A 210 -11.67 47.39 31.52
CA CYS A 210 -10.25 47.18 31.75
C CYS A 210 -9.44 48.26 31.01
N SER A 211 -8.54 48.95 31.74
CA SER A 211 -7.67 50.00 31.21
C SER A 211 -6.27 49.51 30.85
N CYS A 212 -6.06 48.21 30.81
CA CYS A 212 -4.77 47.61 30.50
C CYS A 212 -4.56 47.51 28.99
N ASP A 213 -3.38 47.87 28.50
CA ASP A 213 -2.96 47.77 27.08
C ASP A 213 -2.22 46.47 26.79
N CYS A 214 -2.41 45.41 27.58
CA CYS A 214 -1.66 44.15 27.43
C CYS A 214 -1.99 43.37 26.16
N ASP A 215 -3.03 43.74 25.43
CA ASP A 215 -3.36 43.18 24.12
C ASP A 215 -2.67 43.92 22.94
N LEU A 216 -1.91 44.98 23.23
CA LEU A 216 -1.12 45.70 22.24
C LEU A 216 0.33 45.17 22.10
N ALA A 217 0.72 44.18 22.89
CA ALA A 217 2.06 43.59 22.90
C ALA A 217 2.22 42.39 21.93
#